data_49a197f15a850c0e08712f3552847a5a
#
_entry.id   49a197f15a850c0e08712f3552847a5a
#
_cell.length_a   1.000
_cell.length_b   1.000
_cell.length_c   1.000
_cell.angle_alpha   90.00
_cell.angle_beta   90.00
_cell.angle_gamma   90.00
#
_symmetry.space_group_name_H-M   'P 1'
#
loop_
_entity.id
_entity.type
_entity.pdbx_description
1 polymer ?
#
loop_
_entity_poly.entity_id
_entity_poly.type
_entity_poly.pdbx_seq_one_letter_code
_entity_poly.pdbx_strand_id
1 'polypeptide(L)'
;MSDLFDKFQPIIDLREGLLAAGGEDPFSLVMEKVLSPTQAICNGRETILLGTYNYMGMTFDPDVIAAGKQALDDFGAGTTGSRVLNGTYSGHRAVEQALKDFFGMDHAMVFSTGYQANLGIIYTIAGKGDYIVLDIDSHASIWDGCKMGDAEVVPFKHNDIEAMDKRLGRIPEGAGKLVILEGVYSMLGDIAPLKEMI
;
A
#
# COMPACT_ATOMS: atom_id res chain seq x y z
N MET A 1 -37.07 4.30 1.63
CA MET A 1 -35.84 3.95 0.89
C MET A 1 -34.68 4.51 1.70
N SER A 2 -33.71 3.71 2.10
CA SER A 2 -32.50 4.23 2.75
C SER A 2 -31.73 5.05 1.72
N ASP A 3 -31.20 6.20 2.14
CA ASP A 3 -30.29 6.98 1.31
C ASP A 3 -28.98 6.20 1.11
N LEU A 4 -28.34 6.36 -0.05
CA LEU A 4 -27.05 5.78 -0.35
C LEU A 4 -25.97 6.23 0.66
N PHE A 5 -26.14 7.38 1.26
CA PHE A 5 -25.24 8.01 2.22
C PHE A 5 -25.49 7.61 3.69
N ASP A 6 -26.62 6.98 4.04
CA ASP A 6 -26.95 6.57 5.41
C ASP A 6 -25.87 5.69 6.06
N LYS A 7 -25.15 4.91 5.23
CA LYS A 7 -24.04 4.05 5.68
C LYS A 7 -22.83 4.82 6.26
N PHE A 8 -22.74 6.13 6.00
CA PHE A 8 -21.66 6.98 6.52
C PHE A 8 -22.00 7.63 7.86
N GLN A 9 -23.25 7.48 8.35
CA GLN A 9 -23.69 8.08 9.62
C GLN A 9 -22.75 7.75 10.80
N PRO A 10 -22.24 6.51 10.97
CA PRO A 10 -21.31 6.19 12.06
C PRO A 10 -20.00 7.01 12.02
N ILE A 11 -19.51 7.35 10.83
CA ILE A 11 -18.30 8.19 10.67
C ILE A 11 -18.61 9.65 11.01
N ILE A 12 -19.79 10.11 10.60
CA ILE A 12 -20.27 11.47 10.94
C ILE A 12 -20.42 11.62 12.45
N ASP A 13 -21.07 10.66 13.10
CA ASP A 13 -21.29 10.65 14.54
C ASP A 13 -19.97 10.62 15.33
N LEU A 14 -19.00 9.83 14.85
CA LEU A 14 -17.66 9.78 15.44
C LEU A 14 -16.95 11.14 15.34
N ARG A 15 -17.00 11.78 14.17
CA ARG A 15 -16.42 13.10 13.94
C ARG A 15 -17.07 14.15 14.85
N GLU A 16 -18.40 14.17 14.90
CA GLU A 16 -19.15 15.11 15.75
C GLU A 16 -18.84 14.88 17.23
N GLY A 17 -18.75 13.64 17.68
CA GLY A 17 -18.35 13.28 19.04
C GLY A 17 -16.95 13.77 19.41
N LEU A 18 -15.98 13.63 18.52
CA LEU A 18 -14.61 14.14 18.72
C LEU A 18 -14.58 15.67 18.83
N LEU A 19 -15.30 16.37 17.95
CA LEU A 19 -15.40 17.84 18.00
C LEU A 19 -16.10 18.32 19.26
N ALA A 20 -17.19 17.67 19.69
CA ALA A 20 -17.91 17.99 20.91
C ALA A 20 -17.05 17.78 22.17
N ALA A 21 -16.12 16.83 22.14
CA ALA A 21 -15.15 16.59 23.22
C ALA A 21 -13.96 17.59 23.21
N GLY A 22 -13.98 18.59 22.33
CA GLY A 22 -12.88 19.56 22.17
C GLY A 22 -11.69 19.04 21.40
N GLY A 23 -11.83 17.93 20.69
CA GLY A 23 -10.85 17.39 19.76
C GLY A 23 -10.84 18.16 18.43
N GLU A 24 -9.82 17.91 17.61
CA GLU A 24 -9.75 18.42 16.24
C GLU A 24 -10.38 17.42 15.27
N ASP A 25 -10.83 17.92 14.13
CA ASP A 25 -11.33 17.08 13.05
C ASP A 25 -10.18 16.28 12.43
N PRO A 26 -10.15 14.94 12.59
CA PRO A 26 -9.06 14.13 12.05
C PRO A 26 -8.99 14.14 10.52
N PHE A 27 -10.07 14.55 9.83
CA PHE A 27 -10.15 14.64 8.38
C PHE A 27 -9.78 16.02 7.83
N SER A 28 -9.50 17.00 8.70
CA SER A 28 -9.20 18.39 8.31
C SER A 28 -7.75 18.81 8.54
N LEU A 29 -6.84 17.88 8.82
CA LEU A 29 -5.44 18.18 8.99
C LEU A 29 -4.81 18.59 7.66
N VAL A 30 -4.30 19.82 7.59
CA VAL A 30 -3.62 20.35 6.42
C VAL A 30 -2.16 20.66 6.78
N MET A 31 -1.22 20.09 6.01
CA MET A 31 0.19 20.48 6.05
C MET A 31 0.40 21.69 5.14
N GLU A 32 0.44 22.87 5.72
CA GLU A 32 0.59 24.14 4.98
C GLU A 32 2.01 24.33 4.47
N LYS A 33 3.00 23.85 5.22
CA LYS A 33 4.40 23.92 4.87
C LYS A 33 5.16 22.76 5.50
N VAL A 34 5.92 22.02 4.70
CA VAL A 34 6.85 21.01 5.19
C VAL A 34 8.19 21.69 5.45
N LEU A 35 8.71 21.58 6.67
CA LEU A 35 9.93 22.25 7.12
C LEU A 35 11.15 21.35 7.00
N SER A 36 10.95 20.04 7.24
CA SER A 36 11.99 19.01 7.21
C SER A 36 11.34 17.63 6.99
N PRO A 37 12.11 16.55 6.87
CA PRO A 37 11.55 15.19 6.84
C PRO A 37 10.64 14.84 8.01
N THR A 38 10.78 15.53 9.15
CA THR A 38 10.11 15.20 10.40
C THR A 38 9.28 16.35 10.99
N GLN A 39 9.17 17.49 10.32
CA GLN A 39 8.48 18.69 10.84
C GLN A 39 7.67 19.39 9.75
N ALA A 40 6.49 19.84 10.09
CA ALA A 40 5.63 20.66 9.22
C ALA A 40 4.85 21.68 10.03
N ILE A 41 4.32 22.70 9.34
CA ILE A 41 3.25 23.53 9.88
C ILE A 41 1.92 22.84 9.52
N CYS A 42 1.18 22.43 10.54
CA CYS A 42 -0.13 21.79 10.41
C CYS A 42 -1.17 22.64 11.14
N ASN A 43 -2.20 23.10 10.43
CA ASN A 43 -3.24 23.97 10.97
C ASN A 43 -2.66 25.14 11.78
N GLY A 44 -1.64 25.84 11.23
CA GLY A 44 -0.96 26.97 11.82
C GLY A 44 0.02 26.65 12.97
N ARG A 45 0.25 25.38 13.30
CA ARG A 45 1.14 24.93 14.38
C ARG A 45 2.32 24.13 13.85
N GLU A 46 3.51 24.39 14.39
CA GLU A 46 4.67 23.55 14.14
C GLU A 46 4.45 22.17 14.79
N THR A 47 4.50 21.13 13.97
CA THR A 47 4.12 19.75 14.34
C THR A 47 5.22 18.79 13.98
N ILE A 48 5.52 17.85 14.88
CA ILE A 48 6.41 16.71 14.62
C ILE A 48 5.62 15.63 13.88
N LEU A 49 6.17 15.18 12.75
CA LEU A 49 5.54 14.21 11.86
C LEU A 49 5.98 12.79 12.23
N LEU A 50 5.11 12.01 12.85
CA LEU A 50 5.36 10.60 13.19
C LEU A 50 4.57 9.62 12.29
N GLY A 51 3.55 10.09 11.56
CA GLY A 51 2.64 9.26 10.77
C GLY A 51 2.82 9.38 9.25
N THR A 52 4.03 9.75 8.78
CA THR A 52 4.28 9.89 7.34
C THR A 52 4.89 8.61 6.74
N TYR A 53 4.76 8.45 5.42
CA TYR A 53 5.41 7.36 4.66
C TYR A 53 6.91 7.58 4.43
N ASN A 54 7.49 8.65 5.00
CA ASN A 54 8.89 9.00 4.82
C ASN A 54 9.82 8.14 5.71
N TYR A 55 9.67 6.82 5.65
CA TYR A 55 10.35 5.86 6.53
C TYR A 55 11.88 5.99 6.52
N MET A 56 12.46 6.32 5.36
CA MET A 56 13.90 6.45 5.17
C MET A 56 14.40 7.91 5.24
N GLY A 57 13.52 8.87 5.44
CA GLY A 57 13.86 10.28 5.48
C GLY A 57 14.31 10.89 4.12
N MET A 58 14.10 10.17 3.02
CA MET A 58 14.66 10.50 1.71
C MET A 58 13.96 11.65 0.97
N THR A 59 12.79 12.11 1.42
CA THR A 59 12.01 13.14 0.71
C THR A 59 12.72 14.49 0.65
N PHE A 60 13.71 14.75 1.51
CA PHE A 60 14.53 15.97 1.51
C PHE A 60 15.99 15.71 1.15
N ASP A 61 16.32 14.52 0.71
CA ASP A 61 17.66 14.19 0.25
C ASP A 61 17.99 15.03 -1.00
N PRO A 62 19.13 15.73 -1.03
CA PRO A 62 19.48 16.64 -2.11
C PRO A 62 19.67 15.93 -3.46
N ASP A 63 20.17 14.70 -3.47
CA ASP A 63 20.39 13.94 -4.69
C ASP A 63 19.05 13.44 -5.26
N VAL A 64 18.12 13.01 -4.38
CA VAL A 64 16.76 12.64 -4.78
C VAL A 64 16.01 13.82 -5.37
N ILE A 65 16.12 15.01 -4.74
CA ILE A 65 15.50 16.23 -5.23
C ILE A 65 16.13 16.66 -6.57
N ALA A 66 17.45 16.59 -6.70
CA ALA A 66 18.16 16.92 -7.94
C ALA A 66 17.75 16.01 -9.09
N ALA A 67 17.69 14.68 -8.85
CA ALA A 67 17.22 13.72 -9.83
C ALA A 67 15.77 13.96 -10.27
N GLY A 68 14.88 14.32 -9.33
CA GLY A 68 13.50 14.69 -9.65
C GLY A 68 13.39 15.93 -10.53
N LYS A 69 14.17 16.98 -10.23
CA LYS A 69 14.23 18.20 -11.05
C LYS A 69 14.75 17.92 -12.45
N GLN A 70 15.84 17.12 -12.55
CA GLN A 70 16.39 16.74 -13.84
C GLN A 70 15.39 15.93 -14.67
N ALA A 71 14.65 15.02 -14.06
CA ALA A 71 13.60 14.27 -14.76
C ALA A 71 12.47 15.16 -15.28
N LEU A 72 12.10 16.22 -14.56
CA LEU A 72 11.14 17.22 -15.04
C LEU A 72 11.67 18.01 -16.24
N ASP A 73 12.97 18.37 -16.24
CA ASP A 73 13.60 19.07 -17.35
C ASP A 73 13.71 18.16 -18.60
N ASP A 74 14.05 16.89 -18.42
CA ASP A 74 14.28 15.93 -19.52
C ASP A 74 12.97 15.38 -20.12
N PHE A 75 11.95 15.15 -19.30
CA PHE A 75 10.74 14.42 -19.70
C PHE A 75 9.42 15.19 -19.50
N GLY A 76 9.47 16.36 -18.90
CA GLY A 76 8.27 17.13 -18.54
C GLY A 76 7.57 16.60 -17.30
N ALA A 77 6.37 17.12 -17.02
CA ALA A 77 5.64 16.88 -15.78
C ALA A 77 4.99 15.49 -15.65
N GLY A 78 5.13 14.62 -16.64
CA GLY A 78 4.59 13.28 -16.60
C GLY A 78 4.62 12.55 -17.94
N THR A 79 4.28 11.27 -17.91
CA THR A 79 4.19 10.45 -19.11
C THR A 79 2.82 10.65 -19.79
N THR A 80 2.81 10.68 -21.12
CA THR A 80 1.61 10.97 -21.91
C THR A 80 0.99 9.70 -22.52
N GLY A 81 1.26 8.53 -21.97
CA GLY A 81 0.74 7.25 -22.46
C GLY A 81 0.81 6.13 -21.44
N SER A 82 0.11 5.04 -21.71
CA SER A 82 0.18 3.84 -20.87
C SER A 82 1.51 3.09 -21.08
N ARG A 83 1.94 2.36 -20.04
CA ARG A 83 3.17 1.56 -20.07
C ARG A 83 3.19 0.50 -21.20
N VAL A 84 2.01 0.02 -21.59
CA VAL A 84 1.86 -1.00 -22.66
C VAL A 84 2.14 -0.43 -24.05
N LEU A 85 1.89 0.85 -24.27
CA LEU A 85 2.05 1.50 -25.59
C LEU A 85 3.29 2.41 -25.60
N ASN A 86 3.09 3.70 -25.33
CA ASN A 86 4.11 4.73 -25.48
C ASN A 86 4.52 5.43 -24.19
N GLY A 87 4.01 4.98 -23.03
CA GLY A 87 4.28 5.57 -21.72
C GLY A 87 5.45 4.97 -20.94
N THR A 88 6.23 4.06 -21.55
CA THR A 88 7.45 3.53 -20.94
C THR A 88 8.64 4.41 -21.29
N TYR A 89 9.11 5.18 -20.32
CA TYR A 89 10.27 6.06 -20.46
C TYR A 89 11.55 5.36 -19.92
N SER A 90 12.72 5.91 -20.25
CA SER A 90 14.02 5.39 -19.80
C SER A 90 14.11 5.33 -18.27
N GLY A 91 13.53 6.30 -17.55
CA GLY A 91 13.48 6.31 -16.08
C GLY A 91 12.76 5.09 -15.49
N HIS A 92 11.66 4.62 -16.09
CA HIS A 92 11.01 3.38 -15.64
C HIS A 92 11.94 2.18 -15.74
N ARG A 93 12.66 2.06 -16.88
CA ARG A 93 13.60 0.95 -17.09
C ARG A 93 14.80 1.01 -16.15
N ALA A 94 15.29 2.21 -15.85
CA ALA A 94 16.37 2.41 -14.89
C ALA A 94 15.96 1.97 -13.47
N VAL A 95 14.77 2.34 -13.03
CA VAL A 95 14.24 1.91 -11.71
C VAL A 95 14.00 0.40 -11.69
N GLU A 96 13.39 -0.17 -12.73
CA GLU A 96 13.18 -1.63 -12.83
C GLU A 96 14.52 -2.38 -12.78
N GLN A 97 15.55 -1.90 -13.46
CA GLN A 97 16.88 -2.52 -13.41
C GLN A 97 17.52 -2.41 -12.02
N ALA A 98 17.46 -1.23 -11.40
CA ALA A 98 17.98 -1.03 -10.04
C ALA A 98 17.29 -1.94 -9.00
N LEU A 99 15.98 -2.14 -9.12
CA LEU A 99 15.23 -3.06 -8.26
C LEU A 99 15.63 -4.53 -8.51
N LYS A 100 15.81 -4.93 -9.76
CA LYS A 100 16.31 -6.28 -10.11
C LYS A 100 17.66 -6.54 -9.46
N ASP A 101 18.59 -5.60 -9.59
CA ASP A 101 19.93 -5.74 -9.06
C ASP A 101 19.94 -5.76 -7.53
N PHE A 102 19.11 -4.91 -6.90
CA PHE A 102 19.00 -4.84 -5.45
C PHE A 102 18.40 -6.11 -4.82
N PHE A 103 17.36 -6.66 -5.43
CA PHE A 103 16.68 -7.86 -4.92
C PHE A 103 17.21 -9.17 -5.49
N GLY A 104 18.13 -9.15 -6.46
CA GLY A 104 18.64 -10.33 -7.14
C GLY A 104 17.57 -11.07 -7.94
N MET A 105 16.63 -10.35 -8.54
CA MET A 105 15.51 -10.91 -9.29
C MET A 105 15.70 -10.76 -10.80
N ASP A 106 15.17 -11.70 -11.59
CA ASP A 106 15.26 -11.64 -13.05
C ASP A 106 14.37 -10.56 -13.67
N HIS A 107 13.29 -10.21 -13.00
CA HIS A 107 12.29 -9.26 -13.49
C HIS A 107 11.83 -8.31 -12.39
N ALA A 108 11.53 -7.07 -12.77
CA ALA A 108 10.86 -6.09 -11.94
C ALA A 108 9.89 -5.27 -12.79
N MET A 109 8.79 -4.84 -12.20
CA MET A 109 7.83 -3.93 -12.80
C MET A 109 7.47 -2.84 -11.80
N VAL A 110 7.61 -1.58 -12.22
CA VAL A 110 7.27 -0.43 -11.39
C VAL A 110 5.84 0.04 -11.67
N PHE A 111 5.12 0.36 -10.60
CA PHE A 111 3.78 0.95 -10.61
C PHE A 111 3.83 2.34 -10.00
N SER A 112 2.85 3.18 -10.30
CA SER A 112 2.78 4.54 -9.77
C SER A 112 2.55 4.59 -8.26
N THR A 113 1.93 3.57 -7.68
CA THR A 113 1.70 3.43 -6.24
C THR A 113 1.77 1.96 -5.81
N GLY A 114 2.09 1.71 -4.53
CA GLY A 114 2.01 0.37 -3.94
C GLY A 114 0.59 -0.20 -3.98
N TYR A 115 -0.42 0.66 -3.86
CA TYR A 115 -1.83 0.26 -4.02
C TYR A 115 -2.07 -0.39 -5.40
N GLN A 116 -1.65 0.28 -6.48
CA GLN A 116 -1.78 -0.26 -7.85
C GLN A 116 -0.93 -1.51 -8.06
N ALA A 117 0.25 -1.59 -7.44
CA ALA A 117 1.08 -2.78 -7.51
C ALA A 117 0.37 -4.00 -6.90
N ASN A 118 -0.21 -3.85 -5.71
CA ASN A 118 -0.97 -4.92 -5.07
C ASN A 118 -2.19 -5.33 -5.89
N LEU A 119 -2.98 -4.38 -6.39
CA LEU A 119 -4.08 -4.71 -7.28
C LEU A 119 -3.59 -5.49 -8.49
N GLY A 120 -2.60 -4.92 -9.21
CA GLY A 120 -2.10 -5.49 -10.46
C GLY A 120 -1.55 -6.91 -10.31
N ILE A 121 -0.82 -7.20 -9.23
CA ILE A 121 -0.22 -8.52 -9.03
C ILE A 121 -1.25 -9.56 -8.56
N ILE A 122 -2.09 -9.21 -7.58
CA ILE A 122 -2.96 -10.18 -6.91
C ILE A 122 -4.00 -10.76 -7.87
N TYR A 123 -4.80 -9.88 -8.51
CA TYR A 123 -5.86 -10.39 -9.40
C TYR A 123 -5.31 -11.01 -10.71
N THR A 124 -4.06 -10.72 -11.07
CA THR A 124 -3.43 -11.27 -12.29
C THR A 124 -2.86 -12.66 -12.03
N ILE A 125 -2.30 -12.92 -10.84
CA ILE A 125 -1.62 -14.18 -10.53
C ILE A 125 -2.61 -15.25 -10.10
N ALA A 126 -3.61 -14.89 -9.27
CA ALA A 126 -4.60 -15.84 -8.76
C ALA A 126 -5.95 -15.66 -9.45
N GLY A 127 -6.46 -16.73 -10.06
CA GLY A 127 -7.72 -16.72 -10.81
C GLY A 127 -8.71 -17.78 -10.34
N LYS A 128 -9.68 -18.07 -11.18
CA LYS A 128 -10.72 -19.06 -10.89
C LYS A 128 -10.12 -20.46 -10.64
N GLY A 129 -10.38 -21.00 -9.46
CA GLY A 129 -9.89 -22.31 -9.03
C GLY A 129 -8.63 -22.22 -8.16
N ASP A 130 -8.06 -21.01 -8.02
CA ASP A 130 -6.97 -20.73 -7.10
C ASP A 130 -7.48 -20.18 -5.77
N TYR A 131 -6.63 -20.23 -4.75
CA TYR A 131 -6.90 -19.76 -3.40
C TYR A 131 -5.90 -18.69 -2.99
N ILE A 132 -6.39 -17.61 -2.39
CA ILE A 132 -5.57 -16.56 -1.78
C ILE A 132 -5.68 -16.69 -0.27
N VAL A 133 -4.60 -17.07 0.39
CA VAL A 133 -4.51 -17.15 1.85
C VAL A 133 -3.81 -15.89 2.35
N LEU A 134 -4.51 -15.09 3.16
CA LEU A 134 -3.97 -13.81 3.63
C LEU A 134 -4.29 -13.58 5.10
N ASP A 135 -3.45 -12.77 5.72
CA ASP A 135 -3.67 -12.28 7.08
C ASP A 135 -4.88 -11.33 7.10
N ILE A 136 -5.75 -11.46 8.12
CA ILE A 136 -6.97 -10.64 8.22
C ILE A 136 -6.68 -9.14 8.34
N ASP A 137 -5.54 -8.76 8.92
CA ASP A 137 -5.11 -7.37 9.08
C ASP A 137 -4.23 -6.86 7.93
N SER A 138 -4.22 -7.57 6.80
CA SER A 138 -3.56 -7.12 5.58
C SER A 138 -4.12 -5.78 5.09
N HIS A 139 -3.24 -4.99 4.47
CA HIS A 139 -3.56 -3.66 3.96
C HIS A 139 -4.75 -3.67 3.01
N ALA A 140 -5.55 -2.59 3.03
CA ALA A 140 -6.76 -2.45 2.21
C ALA A 140 -6.54 -2.75 0.71
N SER A 141 -5.39 -2.35 0.15
CA SER A 141 -5.04 -2.63 -1.25
C SER A 141 -4.92 -4.12 -1.56
N ILE A 142 -4.51 -4.94 -0.60
CA ILE A 142 -4.44 -6.40 -0.74
C ILE A 142 -5.86 -6.97 -0.82
N TRP A 143 -6.72 -6.56 0.11
CA TRP A 143 -8.14 -6.93 0.11
C TRP A 143 -8.86 -6.51 -1.17
N ASP A 144 -8.58 -5.31 -1.67
CA ASP A 144 -9.20 -4.83 -2.89
C ASP A 144 -8.67 -5.58 -4.12
N GLY A 145 -7.38 -5.91 -4.16
CA GLY A 145 -6.81 -6.79 -5.18
C GLY A 145 -7.47 -8.18 -5.20
N CYS A 146 -7.74 -8.75 -4.01
CA CYS A 146 -8.46 -10.01 -3.88
C CYS A 146 -9.89 -9.94 -4.43
N LYS A 147 -10.59 -8.83 -4.20
CA LYS A 147 -11.97 -8.63 -4.68
C LYS A 147 -12.09 -8.43 -6.20
N MET A 148 -11.00 -8.04 -6.85
CA MET A 148 -10.99 -7.82 -8.31
C MET A 148 -10.88 -9.11 -9.11
N GLY A 149 -10.38 -10.19 -8.50
CA GLY A 149 -10.19 -11.49 -9.15
C GLY A 149 -11.28 -12.51 -8.81
N ASP A 150 -11.19 -13.69 -9.42
CA ASP A 150 -12.12 -14.81 -9.23
C ASP A 150 -11.57 -15.90 -8.30
N ALA A 151 -10.42 -15.68 -7.65
CA ALA A 151 -9.83 -16.63 -6.71
C ALA A 151 -10.63 -16.67 -5.39
N GLU A 152 -10.65 -17.83 -4.73
CA GLU A 152 -11.26 -17.97 -3.41
C GLU A 152 -10.37 -17.35 -2.33
N VAL A 153 -10.93 -16.41 -1.56
CA VAL A 153 -10.20 -15.69 -0.51
C VAL A 153 -10.38 -16.37 0.83
N VAL A 154 -9.28 -16.80 1.44
CA VAL A 154 -9.24 -17.57 2.68
C VAL A 154 -8.42 -16.82 3.73
N PRO A 155 -9.04 -15.91 4.51
CA PRO A 155 -8.34 -15.18 5.55
C PRO A 155 -8.01 -16.06 6.75
N PHE A 156 -6.88 -15.77 7.41
CA PHE A 156 -6.52 -16.34 8.70
C PHE A 156 -6.33 -15.25 9.75
N LYS A 157 -6.35 -15.66 11.01
CA LYS A 157 -6.21 -14.75 12.15
C LYS A 157 -4.80 -14.15 12.17
N HIS A 158 -4.72 -12.86 12.47
CA HIS A 158 -3.51 -12.07 12.44
C HIS A 158 -2.32 -12.74 13.16
N ASN A 159 -1.21 -12.85 12.43
CA ASN A 159 0.07 -13.44 12.90
C ASN A 159 -0.05 -14.86 13.50
N ASP A 160 -1.13 -15.60 13.18
CA ASP A 160 -1.41 -16.92 13.74
C ASP A 160 -0.98 -18.03 12.75
N ILE A 161 0.21 -18.60 13.00
CA ILE A 161 0.83 -19.64 12.18
C ILE A 161 -0.04 -20.89 12.09
N GLU A 162 -0.62 -21.34 13.23
CA GLU A 162 -1.46 -22.51 13.26
C GLU A 162 -2.76 -22.30 12.48
N ALA A 163 -3.33 -21.10 12.56
CA ALA A 163 -4.50 -20.74 11.78
C ALA A 163 -4.20 -20.72 10.29
N MET A 164 -3.03 -20.19 9.87
CA MET A 164 -2.58 -20.20 8.48
C MET A 164 -2.41 -21.64 7.96
N ASP A 165 -1.67 -22.47 8.68
CA ASP A 165 -1.45 -23.87 8.31
C ASP A 165 -2.75 -24.64 8.18
N LYS A 166 -3.67 -24.49 9.14
CA LYS A 166 -5.00 -25.08 9.10
C LYS A 166 -5.83 -24.62 7.89
N ARG A 167 -5.68 -23.36 7.44
CA ARG A 167 -6.34 -22.87 6.23
C ARG A 167 -5.74 -23.49 4.98
N LEU A 168 -4.42 -23.52 4.88
CA LEU A 168 -3.69 -24.14 3.78
C LEU A 168 -4.01 -25.62 3.63
N GLY A 169 -4.08 -26.36 4.74
CA GLY A 169 -4.40 -27.78 4.75
C GLY A 169 -5.83 -28.14 4.33
N ARG A 170 -6.74 -27.17 4.23
CA ARG A 170 -8.12 -27.38 3.74
C ARG A 170 -8.29 -27.10 2.26
N ILE A 171 -7.30 -26.50 1.61
CA ILE A 171 -7.33 -26.21 0.18
C ILE A 171 -7.11 -27.53 -0.58
N PRO A 172 -7.93 -27.81 -1.60
CA PRO A 172 -7.79 -29.04 -2.38
C PRO A 172 -6.37 -29.26 -2.92
N GLU A 173 -5.96 -30.52 -2.96
CA GLU A 173 -4.68 -30.89 -3.59
C GLU A 173 -4.71 -30.54 -5.07
N GLY A 174 -3.61 -29.92 -5.57
CA GLY A 174 -3.50 -29.49 -6.96
C GLY A 174 -4.10 -28.12 -7.26
N ALA A 175 -4.82 -27.47 -6.33
CA ALA A 175 -5.24 -26.09 -6.51
C ALA A 175 -4.06 -25.10 -6.33
N GLY A 176 -4.04 -24.01 -7.11
CA GLY A 176 -3.08 -22.94 -6.93
C GLY A 176 -3.28 -22.23 -5.59
N LYS A 177 -2.19 -21.85 -4.94
CA LYS A 177 -2.22 -21.19 -3.62
C LYS A 177 -1.32 -19.97 -3.65
N LEU A 178 -1.89 -18.81 -3.43
CA LEU A 178 -1.18 -17.54 -3.24
C LEU A 178 -1.27 -17.17 -1.75
N VAL A 179 -0.13 -17.19 -1.05
CA VAL A 179 -0.05 -16.71 0.34
C VAL A 179 0.43 -15.28 0.32
N ILE A 180 -0.28 -14.38 1.01
CA ILE A 180 0.06 -12.96 1.09
C ILE A 180 0.29 -12.60 2.55
N LEU A 181 1.50 -12.07 2.84
CA LEU A 181 1.94 -11.62 4.15
C LEU A 181 2.58 -10.25 4.02
N GLU A 182 2.50 -9.44 5.08
CA GLU A 182 3.22 -8.18 5.18
C GLU A 182 4.34 -8.30 6.22
N GLY A 183 5.54 -7.83 5.87
CA GLY A 183 6.67 -7.87 6.80
C GLY A 183 6.44 -7.01 8.05
N VAL A 184 5.74 -5.88 7.87
CA VAL A 184 5.28 -4.98 8.95
C VAL A 184 3.84 -4.59 8.65
N TYR A 185 2.93 -4.85 9.57
CA TYR A 185 1.53 -4.46 9.46
C TYR A 185 1.35 -3.01 9.90
N SER A 186 1.01 -2.13 8.98
CA SER A 186 1.09 -0.68 9.15
C SER A 186 0.18 -0.13 10.27
N MET A 187 -1.00 -0.71 10.46
CA MET A 187 -1.98 -0.23 11.46
C MET A 187 -1.64 -0.69 12.88
N LEU A 188 -1.01 -1.85 13.03
CA LEU A 188 -0.64 -2.43 14.32
C LEU A 188 0.81 -2.12 14.69
N GLY A 189 1.66 -1.89 13.69
CA GLY A 189 3.08 -1.60 13.88
C GLY A 189 3.89 -2.82 14.31
N ASP A 190 3.35 -4.02 14.15
CA ASP A 190 4.01 -5.27 14.47
C ASP A 190 4.61 -5.97 13.24
N ILE A 191 5.45 -6.95 13.51
CA ILE A 191 6.22 -7.69 12.50
C ILE A 191 5.65 -9.10 12.38
N ALA A 192 5.42 -9.53 11.14
CA ALA A 192 5.01 -10.90 10.89
C ALA A 192 6.14 -11.90 11.26
N PRO A 193 5.80 -13.07 11.83
CA PRO A 193 6.76 -14.15 12.08
C PRO A 193 7.07 -14.89 10.76
N LEU A 194 7.62 -14.15 9.77
CA LEU A 194 7.82 -14.66 8.39
C LEU A 194 8.68 -15.92 8.34
N LYS A 195 9.67 -16.02 9.23
CA LYS A 195 10.59 -17.15 9.26
C LYS A 195 9.89 -18.47 9.59
N GLU A 196 8.86 -18.40 10.41
CA GLU A 196 8.05 -19.54 10.82
C GLU A 196 6.89 -19.80 9.86
N MET A 197 6.51 -18.82 9.04
CA MET A 197 5.40 -18.89 8.07
C MET A 197 5.84 -19.35 6.67
N ILE A 198 7.15 -19.28 6.35
CA ILE A 198 7.75 -19.67 5.08
C ILE A 198 8.57 -20.94 5.23
#